data_1373a2b1509aac2dd190b0696dc36e29
#
_entry.id   1373a2b1509aac2dd190b0696dc36e29
#
_cell.length_a   1.000
_cell.length_b   1.000
_cell.length_c   1.000
_cell.angle_alpha   90.00
_cell.angle_beta   90.00
_cell.angle_gamma   90.00
#
_symmetry.space_group_name_H-M   'P 1'
#
loop_
_entity.id
_entity.type
_entity.pdbx_description
1 polymer ?
#
loop_
_entity_poly.entity_id
_entity_poly.type
_entity_poly.pdbx_seq_one_letter_code
_entity_poly.pdbx_strand_id
1 'polypeptide(L)'
;MKTALVMEGGAMRGMFTCGVLDVFLENGVEFDAAGGISAGAAFGCNFISRQRGRAIRYNKKYCNDENYCSVRSLIKTGDLYGADFCYRELPDVLDPFDRKAFAENTTEFYVGATDTATGKPVYHKCSDGGERDFAWIRASASMPFVSHAVVIDGYTLLDGGICDATPFDYLKSIGYERFVVILTRPRGYIKKKSPSALFSKLLLRRYPEIAKALAIRHERYNAEMLRIARSEEAGEALVLAPREPLDVKRSEHDPEKLQRAYDTGAAEAREKLDEIRAFLQQSKLL
;
A
#
# COMPACT_ATOMS: atom_id res chain seq x y z
N MET A 1 11.39 -8.14 20.92
CA MET A 1 10.68 -8.63 19.71
C MET A 1 10.71 -7.56 18.62
N LYS A 2 10.92 -7.92 17.35
CA LYS A 2 10.93 -6.97 16.24
C LYS A 2 9.51 -6.59 15.82
N THR A 3 9.30 -5.30 15.61
CA THR A 3 7.99 -4.71 15.27
C THR A 3 7.91 -4.35 13.79
N ALA A 4 6.74 -4.54 13.18
CA ALA A 4 6.53 -4.15 11.80
C ALA A 4 5.18 -3.44 11.59
N LEU A 5 5.19 -2.41 10.75
CA LEU A 5 4.02 -1.73 10.24
C LEU A 5 3.61 -2.37 8.91
N VAL A 6 2.36 -2.78 8.80
CA VAL A 6 1.80 -3.48 7.64
C VAL A 6 0.72 -2.62 7.00
N MET A 7 0.85 -2.30 5.71
CA MET A 7 -0.06 -1.40 5.01
C MET A 7 -0.73 -2.09 3.82
N GLU A 8 -2.07 -2.22 3.91
CA GLU A 8 -2.90 -2.83 2.86
C GLU A 8 -2.93 -1.97 1.59
N GLY A 9 -2.98 -2.63 0.43
CA GLY A 9 -3.30 -2.01 -0.85
C GLY A 9 -4.77 -1.60 -0.96
N GLY A 10 -5.04 -0.43 -1.55
CA GLY A 10 -6.42 0.04 -1.59
C GLY A 10 -6.74 1.16 -2.58
N ALA A 11 -5.81 1.53 -3.46
CA ALA A 11 -5.91 2.73 -4.29
C ALA A 11 -6.27 3.95 -3.41
N MET A 12 -7.22 4.83 -3.76
CA MET A 12 -7.53 6.04 -2.98
C MET A 12 -8.10 5.77 -1.58
N ARG A 13 -8.54 4.55 -1.25
CA ARG A 13 -8.84 4.20 0.15
C ARG A 13 -7.62 4.27 1.06
N GLY A 14 -6.42 4.23 0.48
CA GLY A 14 -5.16 4.46 1.19
C GLY A 14 -5.03 5.86 1.82
N MET A 15 -5.95 6.79 1.55
CA MET A 15 -6.02 8.06 2.31
C MET A 15 -6.28 7.81 3.80
N PHE A 16 -7.02 6.77 4.16
CA PHE A 16 -7.14 6.30 5.54
C PHE A 16 -5.74 5.98 6.12
N THR A 17 -4.96 5.21 5.37
CA THR A 17 -3.57 4.88 5.76
C THR A 17 -2.74 6.16 5.94
N CYS A 18 -2.84 7.13 5.03
CA CYS A 18 -2.13 8.41 5.15
C CYS A 18 -2.47 9.15 6.45
N GLY A 19 -3.75 9.17 6.84
CA GLY A 19 -4.18 9.79 8.10
C GLY A 19 -3.57 9.10 9.32
N VAL A 20 -3.53 7.76 9.32
CA VAL A 20 -2.88 7.00 10.39
C VAL A 20 -1.39 7.29 10.45
N LEU A 21 -0.69 7.26 9.31
CA LEU A 21 0.75 7.48 9.22
C LEU A 21 1.16 8.87 9.69
N ASP A 22 0.37 9.89 9.37
CA ASP A 22 0.65 11.26 9.79
C ASP A 22 0.49 11.43 11.30
N VAL A 23 -0.48 10.76 11.93
CA VAL A 23 -0.61 10.71 13.40
C VAL A 23 0.58 9.98 14.02
N PHE A 24 1.09 8.92 13.39
CA PHE A 24 2.29 8.24 13.88
C PHE A 24 3.51 9.15 13.82
N LEU A 25 3.70 9.90 12.73
CA LEU A 25 4.79 10.88 12.61
C LEU A 25 4.66 12.00 13.65
N GLU A 26 3.45 12.53 13.87
CA GLU A 26 3.17 13.56 14.89
C GLU A 26 3.57 13.12 16.30
N ASN A 27 3.45 11.83 16.58
CA ASN A 27 3.59 11.26 17.91
C ASN A 27 4.84 10.43 18.11
N GLY A 28 5.77 10.44 17.14
CA GLY A 28 7.04 9.72 17.22
C GLY A 28 6.88 8.20 17.33
N VAL A 29 5.85 7.63 16.71
CA VAL A 29 5.67 6.18 16.64
C VAL A 29 6.62 5.60 15.60
N GLU A 30 7.47 4.68 16.02
CA GLU A 30 8.51 4.07 15.19
C GLU A 30 8.37 2.55 15.16
N PHE A 31 8.90 1.93 14.09
CA PHE A 31 8.90 0.49 13.87
C PHE A 31 10.28 0.04 13.38
N ASP A 32 10.63 -1.23 13.60
CA ASP A 32 11.85 -1.81 13.03
C ASP A 32 11.73 -1.99 11.51
N ALA A 33 10.50 -2.28 11.04
CA ALA A 33 10.19 -2.32 9.61
C ALA A 33 8.81 -1.77 9.29
N ALA A 34 8.63 -1.42 8.04
CA ALA A 34 7.33 -1.14 7.42
C ALA A 34 7.23 -1.87 6.09
N GLY A 35 6.05 -2.32 5.73
CA GLY A 35 5.83 -2.92 4.43
C GLY A 35 4.49 -2.49 3.83
N GLY A 36 4.45 -2.33 2.52
CA GLY A 36 3.25 -1.87 1.81
C GLY A 36 3.03 -2.55 0.47
N ILE A 37 1.76 -2.66 0.12
CA ILE A 37 1.29 -3.15 -1.18
C ILE A 37 0.52 -2.03 -1.88
N SER A 38 0.80 -1.78 -3.18
CA SER A 38 0.03 -0.82 -3.99
C SER A 38 -0.03 0.57 -3.31
N ALA A 39 -1.20 1.05 -2.94
CA ALA A 39 -1.37 2.30 -2.19
C ALA A 39 -0.59 2.29 -0.85
N GLY A 40 -0.49 1.14 -0.16
CA GLY A 40 0.31 1.01 1.04
C GLY A 40 1.80 1.25 0.81
N ALA A 41 2.33 0.86 -0.36
CA ALA A 41 3.70 1.18 -0.78
C ALA A 41 3.84 2.65 -1.21
N ALA A 42 2.93 3.12 -2.09
CA ALA A 42 2.99 4.47 -2.66
C ALA A 42 2.80 5.58 -1.62
N PHE A 43 2.06 5.34 -0.56
CA PHE A 43 1.85 6.29 0.52
C PHE A 43 2.78 6.05 1.72
N GLY A 44 3.11 4.79 2.00
CA GLY A 44 4.01 4.39 3.08
C GLY A 44 5.43 4.96 2.94
N CYS A 45 5.92 5.17 1.72
CA CYS A 45 7.22 5.80 1.51
C CYS A 45 7.32 7.21 2.13
N ASN A 46 6.19 7.94 2.26
CA ASN A 46 6.16 9.26 2.90
C ASN A 46 6.33 9.17 4.43
N PHE A 47 5.91 8.06 5.04
CA PHE A 47 6.20 7.78 6.45
C PHE A 47 7.71 7.56 6.67
N ILE A 48 8.35 6.80 5.80
CA ILE A 48 9.80 6.54 5.87
C ILE A 48 10.60 7.83 5.63
N SER A 49 10.19 8.67 4.66
CA SER A 49 10.83 9.98 4.43
C SER A 49 10.43 11.06 5.45
N ARG A 50 9.62 10.71 6.47
CA ARG A 50 9.15 11.61 7.53
C ARG A 50 8.38 12.85 7.00
N GLN A 51 7.80 12.75 5.81
CA GLN A 51 7.11 13.85 5.15
C GLN A 51 5.60 13.86 5.49
N ARG A 52 5.29 14.29 6.70
CA ARG A 52 3.92 14.46 7.17
C ARG A 52 3.09 15.33 6.22
N GLY A 53 1.86 14.92 5.94
CA GLY A 53 0.90 15.63 5.10
C GLY A 53 1.22 15.62 3.60
N ARG A 54 2.37 15.07 3.17
CA ARG A 54 2.75 15.06 1.77
C ARG A 54 1.73 14.27 0.94
N ALA A 55 1.38 13.06 1.37
CA ALA A 55 0.49 12.18 0.61
C ALA A 55 -0.90 12.83 0.39
N ILE A 56 -1.54 13.33 1.44
CA ILE A 56 -2.85 13.98 1.29
C ILE A 56 -2.76 15.27 0.46
N ARG A 57 -1.71 16.08 0.63
CA ARG A 57 -1.51 17.33 -0.07
C ARG A 57 -1.45 17.15 -1.59
N TYR A 58 -0.59 16.28 -2.10
CA TYR A 58 -0.50 16.09 -3.55
C TYR A 58 -1.72 15.37 -4.12
N ASN A 59 -2.32 14.42 -3.40
CA ASN A 59 -3.54 13.76 -3.85
C ASN A 59 -4.69 14.75 -4.00
N LYS A 60 -4.94 15.63 -3.02
CA LYS A 60 -5.97 16.70 -3.13
C LYS A 60 -5.66 17.68 -4.26
N LYS A 61 -4.40 18.07 -4.40
CA LYS A 61 -3.97 19.06 -5.41
C LYS A 61 -4.15 18.54 -6.83
N TYR A 62 -3.82 17.26 -7.06
CA TYR A 62 -3.75 16.69 -8.40
C TYR A 62 -4.85 15.68 -8.73
N CYS A 63 -5.83 15.42 -7.85
CA CYS A 63 -6.89 14.43 -8.13
C CYS A 63 -7.69 14.73 -9.40
N ASN A 64 -7.75 16.00 -9.85
CA ASN A 64 -8.39 16.43 -11.09
C ASN A 64 -7.41 16.71 -12.25
N ASP A 65 -6.10 16.48 -12.04
CA ASP A 65 -5.11 16.64 -13.12
C ASP A 65 -5.16 15.45 -14.06
N GLU A 66 -5.28 15.74 -15.35
CA GLU A 66 -5.38 14.72 -16.40
C GLU A 66 -4.12 13.84 -16.52
N ASN A 67 -2.95 14.33 -16.08
CA ASN A 67 -1.71 13.57 -16.10
C ASN A 67 -1.55 12.71 -14.84
N TYR A 68 -2.26 13.06 -13.74
CA TYR A 68 -2.19 12.30 -12.50
C TYR A 68 -2.98 11.00 -12.56
N CYS A 69 -4.32 11.09 -12.78
CA CYS A 69 -5.20 9.91 -12.87
C CYS A 69 -6.39 10.21 -13.77
N SER A 70 -6.38 9.68 -15.00
CA SER A 70 -7.45 9.94 -15.95
C SER A 70 -7.56 8.88 -17.04
N VAL A 71 -8.74 8.81 -17.67
CA VAL A 71 -8.94 8.04 -18.91
C VAL A 71 -8.06 8.57 -20.05
N ARG A 72 -7.79 9.88 -20.07
CA ARG A 72 -6.88 10.49 -21.05
C ARG A 72 -5.44 9.98 -20.86
N SER A 73 -4.95 9.90 -19.61
CA SER A 73 -3.67 9.31 -19.30
C SER A 73 -3.61 7.86 -19.79
N LEU A 74 -4.65 7.06 -19.50
CA LEU A 74 -4.73 5.67 -19.93
C LEU A 74 -4.66 5.53 -21.46
N ILE A 75 -5.38 6.36 -22.22
CA ILE A 75 -5.36 6.33 -23.69
C ILE A 75 -3.99 6.77 -24.23
N LYS A 76 -3.40 7.81 -23.67
CA LYS A 76 -2.14 8.41 -24.14
C LYS A 76 -0.92 7.57 -23.78
N THR A 77 -0.89 7.02 -22.57
CA THR A 77 0.32 6.40 -21.99
C THR A 77 0.15 4.90 -21.70
N GLY A 78 -1.09 4.37 -21.71
CA GLY A 78 -1.39 3.01 -21.24
C GLY A 78 -1.48 2.87 -19.73
N ASP A 79 -1.28 3.96 -18.98
CA ASP A 79 -1.34 3.99 -17.52
C ASP A 79 -2.47 4.94 -17.07
N LEU A 80 -3.41 4.44 -16.26
CA LEU A 80 -4.49 5.24 -15.67
C LEU A 80 -3.93 6.32 -14.72
N TYR A 81 -2.99 5.93 -13.87
CA TYR A 81 -2.14 6.84 -13.11
C TYR A 81 -0.88 7.08 -13.95
N GLY A 82 -0.69 8.32 -14.40
CA GLY A 82 0.42 8.67 -15.28
C GLY A 82 1.77 8.36 -14.63
N ALA A 83 2.51 7.40 -15.20
CA ALA A 83 3.72 6.88 -14.58
C ALA A 83 4.80 7.95 -14.43
N ASP A 84 5.07 8.73 -15.48
CA ASP A 84 6.04 9.82 -15.41
C ASP A 84 5.62 10.91 -14.43
N PHE A 85 4.33 11.27 -14.42
CA PHE A 85 3.81 12.26 -13.49
C PHE A 85 3.96 11.80 -12.04
N CYS A 86 3.47 10.58 -11.71
CA CYS A 86 3.41 10.10 -10.32
C CYS A 86 4.77 9.71 -9.74
N TYR A 87 5.69 9.18 -10.57
CA TYR A 87 6.93 8.58 -10.08
C TYR A 87 8.21 9.31 -10.49
N ARG A 88 8.10 10.41 -11.26
CA ARG A 88 9.21 11.29 -11.62
C ARG A 88 8.89 12.76 -11.38
N GLU A 89 7.93 13.33 -12.10
CA GLU A 89 7.61 14.77 -12.01
C GLU A 89 7.13 15.16 -10.62
N LEU A 90 6.22 14.40 -10.03
CA LEU A 90 5.70 14.66 -8.68
C LEU A 90 6.81 14.60 -7.61
N PRO A 91 7.58 13.51 -7.46
CA PRO A 91 8.61 13.40 -6.42
C PRO A 91 9.87 14.21 -6.69
N ASP A 92 10.14 14.61 -7.94
CA ASP A 92 11.36 15.36 -8.25
C ASP A 92 11.14 16.88 -8.31
N VAL A 93 9.92 17.32 -8.68
CA VAL A 93 9.65 18.74 -9.01
C VAL A 93 8.43 19.31 -8.30
N LEU A 94 7.26 18.63 -8.40
CA LEU A 94 5.99 19.24 -8.02
C LEU A 94 5.73 19.21 -6.50
N ASP A 95 6.17 18.17 -5.83
CA ASP A 95 6.14 17.98 -4.38
C ASP A 95 7.35 17.11 -3.99
N PRO A 96 8.55 17.70 -3.84
CA PRO A 96 9.80 16.97 -3.75
C PRO A 96 9.82 15.92 -2.62
N PHE A 97 10.29 14.72 -2.98
CA PHE A 97 10.47 13.63 -2.05
C PHE A 97 11.80 13.75 -1.33
N ASP A 98 11.80 13.66 -0.02
CA ASP A 98 13.03 13.73 0.78
C ASP A 98 13.76 12.38 0.79
N ARG A 99 14.57 12.15 -0.25
CA ARG A 99 15.40 10.95 -0.40
C ARG A 99 16.43 10.82 0.72
N LYS A 100 16.93 11.96 1.22
CA LYS A 100 17.90 11.94 2.32
C LYS A 100 17.26 11.41 3.60
N ALA A 101 16.13 11.98 4.01
CA ALA A 101 15.40 11.50 5.19
C ALA A 101 14.96 10.04 5.03
N PHE A 102 14.59 9.62 3.80
CA PHE A 102 14.26 8.23 3.52
C PHE A 102 15.46 7.29 3.73
N ALA A 103 16.62 7.61 3.16
CA ALA A 103 17.84 6.82 3.26
C ALA A 103 18.42 6.77 4.69
N GLU A 104 18.27 7.84 5.47
CA GLU A 104 18.74 7.93 6.85
C GLU A 104 17.79 7.29 7.87
N ASN A 105 16.58 6.88 7.45
CA ASN A 105 15.63 6.24 8.33
C ASN A 105 16.06 4.80 8.66
N THR A 106 16.04 4.46 9.94
CA THR A 106 16.41 3.12 10.42
C THR A 106 15.30 2.08 10.22
N THR A 107 14.06 2.50 9.93
CA THR A 107 12.95 1.60 9.62
C THR A 107 13.17 0.96 8.25
N GLU A 108 13.31 -0.35 8.21
CA GLU A 108 13.42 -1.08 6.94
C GLU A 108 12.11 -0.99 6.17
N PHE A 109 12.15 -0.65 4.87
CA PHE A 109 10.94 -0.53 4.06
C PHE A 109 10.86 -1.60 2.98
N TYR A 110 9.76 -2.36 2.98
CA TYR A 110 9.51 -3.46 2.06
C TYR A 110 8.32 -3.17 1.14
N VAL A 111 8.51 -3.36 -0.16
CA VAL A 111 7.49 -3.17 -1.20
C VAL A 111 7.22 -4.49 -1.89
N GLY A 112 5.97 -4.93 -1.89
CA GLY A 112 5.57 -6.16 -2.55
C GLY A 112 4.93 -5.91 -3.92
N ALA A 113 5.29 -6.75 -4.90
CA ALA A 113 4.72 -6.78 -6.25
C ALA A 113 4.42 -8.21 -6.67
N THR A 114 3.69 -8.40 -7.78
CA THR A 114 3.42 -9.73 -8.33
C THR A 114 4.27 -9.99 -9.57
N ASP A 115 5.07 -11.05 -9.54
CA ASP A 115 5.81 -11.51 -10.72
C ASP A 115 4.86 -12.13 -11.75
N THR A 116 4.90 -11.62 -12.97
CA THR A 116 4.01 -12.06 -14.06
C THR A 116 4.32 -13.45 -14.57
N ALA A 117 5.57 -13.92 -14.41
CA ALA A 117 6.00 -15.24 -14.87
C ALA A 117 5.47 -16.36 -13.97
N THR A 118 5.38 -16.10 -12.66
CA THR A 118 5.03 -17.11 -11.66
C THR A 118 3.65 -16.89 -11.01
N GLY A 119 3.09 -15.66 -11.10
CA GLY A 119 1.88 -15.28 -10.40
C GLY A 119 2.04 -15.29 -8.87
N LYS A 120 3.28 -15.17 -8.37
CA LYS A 120 3.62 -15.17 -6.95
C LYS A 120 4.06 -13.77 -6.50
N PRO A 121 3.94 -13.44 -5.20
CA PRO A 121 4.46 -12.21 -4.66
C PRO A 121 6.00 -12.24 -4.65
N VAL A 122 6.59 -11.09 -4.94
CA VAL A 122 8.02 -10.81 -4.76
C VAL A 122 8.16 -9.50 -3.99
N TYR A 123 9.19 -9.41 -3.16
CA TYR A 123 9.39 -8.28 -2.26
C TYR A 123 10.75 -7.65 -2.47
N HIS A 124 10.78 -6.34 -2.42
CA HIS A 124 11.98 -5.52 -2.49
C HIS A 124 12.16 -4.75 -1.18
N LYS A 125 13.35 -4.83 -0.61
CA LYS A 125 13.77 -3.94 0.49
C LYS A 125 14.30 -2.66 -0.13
N CYS A 126 13.60 -1.56 0.09
CA CYS A 126 14.04 -0.24 -0.37
C CYS A 126 15.30 0.22 0.36
N SER A 127 16.10 1.07 -0.27
CA SER A 127 17.39 1.51 0.24
C SER A 127 17.54 3.02 0.41
N ASP A 128 17.32 3.78 -0.67
CA ASP A 128 17.64 5.21 -0.72
C ASP A 128 16.51 6.11 -1.24
N GLY A 129 15.36 5.53 -1.59
CA GLY A 129 14.25 6.25 -2.22
C GLY A 129 14.59 6.78 -3.61
N GLY A 130 15.59 6.21 -4.27
CA GLY A 130 16.01 6.54 -5.63
C GLY A 130 15.14 5.90 -6.71
N GLU A 131 15.59 5.97 -7.95
CA GLU A 131 14.82 5.50 -9.12
C GLU A 131 14.43 4.02 -9.02
N ARG A 132 15.33 3.18 -8.50
CA ARG A 132 15.07 1.75 -8.33
C ARG A 132 13.93 1.50 -7.34
N ASP A 133 13.94 2.14 -6.19
CA ASP A 133 12.90 2.01 -5.19
C ASP A 133 11.56 2.53 -5.70
N PHE A 134 11.56 3.69 -6.40
CA PHE A 134 10.35 4.22 -7.04
C PHE A 134 9.82 3.33 -8.15
N ALA A 135 10.69 2.64 -8.91
CA ALA A 135 10.25 1.66 -9.91
C ALA A 135 9.57 0.44 -9.24
N TRP A 136 10.04 -0.01 -8.08
CA TRP A 136 9.37 -1.05 -7.30
C TRP A 136 8.04 -0.58 -6.71
N ILE A 137 7.97 0.67 -6.20
CA ILE A 137 6.72 1.28 -5.72
C ILE A 137 5.72 1.38 -6.88
N ARG A 138 6.16 1.81 -8.07
CA ARG A 138 5.34 1.83 -9.28
C ARG A 138 4.85 0.42 -9.64
N ALA A 139 5.74 -0.58 -9.63
CA ALA A 139 5.38 -1.96 -9.91
C ALA A 139 4.30 -2.47 -8.96
N SER A 140 4.45 -2.20 -7.65
CA SER A 140 3.48 -2.54 -6.62
C SER A 140 2.09 -1.95 -6.87
N ALA A 141 1.99 -0.80 -7.54
CA ALA A 141 0.75 -0.10 -7.86
C ALA A 141 0.29 -0.25 -9.32
N SER A 142 0.99 -1.06 -10.14
CA SER A 142 0.67 -1.27 -11.56
C SER A 142 -0.45 -2.29 -11.72
N MET A 143 -1.70 -1.80 -11.69
CA MET A 143 -2.89 -2.66 -11.80
C MET A 143 -3.03 -3.23 -13.21
N PRO A 144 -3.38 -4.53 -13.37
CA PRO A 144 -3.67 -5.12 -14.67
C PRO A 144 -4.76 -4.36 -15.41
N PHE A 145 -4.66 -4.27 -16.74
CA PHE A 145 -5.57 -3.60 -17.70
C PHE A 145 -5.50 -2.07 -17.70
N VAL A 146 -5.01 -1.45 -16.66
CA VAL A 146 -4.97 0.01 -16.52
C VAL A 146 -3.57 0.54 -16.23
N SER A 147 -2.55 -0.33 -16.32
CA SER A 147 -1.14 0.04 -16.19
C SER A 147 -0.25 -0.95 -16.94
N HIS A 148 0.91 -0.47 -17.38
CA HIS A 148 1.96 -1.31 -17.91
C HIS A 148 2.64 -2.12 -16.80
N ALA A 149 3.05 -3.35 -17.13
CA ALA A 149 3.96 -4.10 -16.27
C ALA A 149 5.33 -3.41 -16.23
N VAL A 150 5.94 -3.41 -15.05
CA VAL A 150 7.26 -2.82 -14.82
C VAL A 150 8.32 -3.90 -14.94
N VAL A 151 9.35 -3.65 -15.77
CA VAL A 151 10.51 -4.56 -15.89
C VAL A 151 11.64 -4.00 -15.03
N ILE A 152 12.04 -4.76 -14.01
CA ILE A 152 13.09 -4.38 -13.07
C ILE A 152 13.71 -5.62 -12.43
N ASP A 153 15.01 -5.60 -12.17
CA ASP A 153 15.76 -6.64 -11.47
C ASP A 153 15.53 -8.07 -12.03
N GLY A 154 15.34 -8.19 -13.35
CA GLY A 154 15.05 -9.45 -14.01
C GLY A 154 13.60 -9.92 -13.93
N TYR A 155 12.72 -9.17 -13.28
CA TYR A 155 11.28 -9.46 -13.19
C TYR A 155 10.46 -8.62 -14.17
N THR A 156 9.29 -9.11 -14.51
CA THR A 156 8.20 -8.33 -15.10
C THR A 156 7.07 -8.31 -14.07
N LEU A 157 6.79 -7.15 -13.50
CA LEU A 157 5.98 -6.99 -12.30
C LEU A 157 4.66 -6.26 -12.56
N LEU A 158 3.64 -6.66 -11.84
CA LEU A 158 2.34 -5.99 -11.71
C LEU A 158 1.97 -5.79 -10.23
N ASP A 159 0.83 -5.12 -9.97
CA ASP A 159 0.32 -4.77 -8.63
C ASP A 159 0.38 -5.96 -7.66
N GLY A 160 0.97 -5.72 -6.50
CA GLY A 160 1.14 -6.74 -5.46
C GLY A 160 -0.18 -7.28 -4.96
N GLY A 161 -1.22 -6.47 -4.91
CA GLY A 161 -2.57 -6.87 -4.50
C GLY A 161 -3.28 -7.87 -5.41
N ILE A 162 -2.62 -8.37 -6.45
CA ILE A 162 -3.07 -9.52 -7.26
C ILE A 162 -2.96 -10.80 -6.42
N CYS A 163 -1.82 -11.00 -5.76
CA CYS A 163 -1.55 -12.20 -4.97
C CYS A 163 -1.55 -11.96 -3.47
N ASP A 164 -1.12 -10.79 -3.02
CA ASP A 164 -0.93 -10.45 -1.62
C ASP A 164 -1.57 -9.10 -1.32
N ALA A 165 -2.52 -9.03 -0.40
CA ALA A 165 -3.20 -7.77 -0.10
C ALA A 165 -2.40 -6.89 0.85
N THR A 166 -1.61 -7.53 1.72
CA THR A 166 -0.70 -6.91 2.68
C THR A 166 0.63 -7.68 2.72
N PRO A 167 1.74 -7.08 3.16
CA PRO A 167 3.00 -7.79 3.33
C PRO A 167 3.07 -8.56 4.68
N PHE A 168 1.95 -8.88 5.31
CA PHE A 168 1.90 -9.46 6.66
C PHE A 168 2.65 -10.79 6.76
N ASP A 169 2.28 -11.76 5.90
CA ASP A 169 2.90 -13.09 5.93
C ASP A 169 4.38 -13.04 5.55
N TYR A 170 4.76 -12.16 4.62
CA TYR A 170 6.15 -11.96 4.25
C TYR A 170 6.98 -11.43 5.43
N LEU A 171 6.54 -10.35 6.08
CA LEU A 171 7.26 -9.77 7.22
C LEU A 171 7.36 -10.77 8.38
N LYS A 172 6.30 -11.55 8.64
CA LYS A 172 6.34 -12.64 9.61
C LYS A 172 7.38 -13.71 9.23
N SER A 173 7.49 -14.06 7.95
CA SER A 173 8.44 -15.07 7.45
C SER A 173 9.90 -14.66 7.57
N ILE A 174 10.20 -13.36 7.60
CA ILE A 174 11.56 -12.83 7.75
C ILE A 174 11.91 -12.39 9.18
N GLY A 175 11.06 -12.79 10.16
CA GLY A 175 11.39 -12.73 11.58
C GLY A 175 10.87 -11.50 12.32
N TYR A 176 9.86 -10.78 11.79
CA TYR A 176 9.10 -9.82 12.60
C TYR A 176 8.01 -10.56 13.37
N GLU A 177 7.74 -10.13 14.60
CA GLU A 177 6.93 -10.87 15.56
C GLU A 177 5.70 -10.08 16.04
N ARG A 178 5.76 -8.75 15.99
CA ARG A 178 4.67 -7.87 16.41
C ARG A 178 4.32 -6.88 15.31
N PHE A 179 3.01 -6.77 15.04
CA PHE A 179 2.53 -6.09 13.84
C PHE A 179 1.49 -5.02 14.19
N VAL A 180 1.68 -3.81 13.68
CA VAL A 180 0.58 -2.85 13.55
C VAL A 180 0.09 -2.91 12.10
N VAL A 181 -1.16 -3.31 11.90
CA VAL A 181 -1.72 -3.55 10.57
C VAL A 181 -2.75 -2.47 10.24
N ILE A 182 -2.56 -1.76 9.14
CA ILE A 182 -3.49 -0.76 8.64
C ILE A 182 -4.26 -1.35 7.46
N LEU A 183 -5.56 -1.57 7.64
CA LEU A 183 -6.48 -2.04 6.61
C LEU A 183 -7.25 -0.86 6.00
N THR A 184 -7.64 -1.00 4.74
CA THR A 184 -8.42 0.00 3.99
C THR A 184 -9.89 -0.41 3.82
N ARG A 185 -10.27 -1.51 4.48
CA ARG A 185 -11.63 -2.06 4.54
C ARG A 185 -12.03 -2.29 6.00
N PRO A 186 -13.34 -2.21 6.30
CA PRO A 186 -13.83 -2.55 7.64
C PRO A 186 -13.44 -3.95 8.07
N ARG A 187 -13.32 -4.16 9.36
CA ARG A 187 -13.15 -5.50 9.96
C ARG A 187 -14.25 -6.43 9.50
N GLY A 188 -13.91 -7.68 9.23
CA GLY A 188 -14.90 -8.68 8.77
C GLY A 188 -15.33 -8.53 7.31
N TYR A 189 -14.73 -7.60 6.55
CA TYR A 189 -15.00 -7.52 5.11
C TYR A 189 -14.58 -8.81 4.40
N ILE A 190 -15.54 -9.40 3.66
CA ILE A 190 -15.30 -10.59 2.84
C ILE A 190 -15.28 -10.19 1.36
N LYS A 191 -14.15 -10.41 0.73
CA LYS A 191 -13.99 -10.15 -0.70
C LYS A 191 -14.74 -11.21 -1.50
N LYS A 192 -15.65 -10.76 -2.37
CA LYS A 192 -16.39 -11.62 -3.29
C LYS A 192 -15.60 -11.89 -4.57
N LYS A 193 -15.86 -13.02 -5.21
CA LYS A 193 -15.31 -13.34 -6.52
C LYS A 193 -15.72 -12.27 -7.53
N SER A 194 -14.73 -11.73 -8.25
CA SER A 194 -15.01 -10.70 -9.26
C SER A 194 -15.51 -11.34 -10.56
N PRO A 195 -16.63 -10.87 -11.12
CA PRO A 195 -17.07 -11.31 -12.45
C PRO A 195 -16.02 -11.07 -13.55
N SER A 196 -15.20 -10.01 -13.40
CA SER A 196 -14.10 -9.69 -14.32
C SER A 196 -12.99 -10.74 -14.35
N ALA A 197 -12.92 -11.66 -13.37
CA ALA A 197 -11.95 -12.75 -13.37
C ALA A 197 -12.09 -13.70 -14.56
N LEU A 198 -13.30 -13.85 -15.15
CA LEU A 198 -13.52 -14.62 -16.37
C LEU A 198 -13.00 -13.89 -17.62
N PHE A 199 -13.21 -12.57 -17.70
CA PHE A 199 -12.69 -11.73 -18.77
C PHE A 199 -11.17 -11.56 -18.69
N SER A 200 -10.59 -11.61 -17.49
CA SER A 200 -9.16 -11.49 -17.27
C SER A 200 -8.38 -12.62 -17.95
N LYS A 201 -8.94 -13.84 -18.04
CA LYS A 201 -8.32 -14.98 -18.73
C LYS A 201 -8.09 -14.72 -20.22
N LEU A 202 -9.02 -14.05 -20.91
CA LEU A 202 -8.93 -13.74 -22.33
C LEU A 202 -7.97 -12.58 -22.59
N LEU A 203 -8.05 -11.54 -21.74
CA LEU A 203 -7.25 -10.31 -21.88
C LEU A 203 -5.78 -10.51 -21.43
N LEU A 204 -5.53 -11.41 -20.47
CA LEU A 204 -4.18 -11.69 -19.97
C LEU A 204 -3.51 -12.90 -20.63
N ARG A 205 -3.76 -13.13 -21.93
CA ARG A 205 -3.04 -14.19 -22.69
C ARG A 205 -1.52 -14.08 -22.57
N ARG A 206 -1.01 -12.85 -22.44
CA ARG A 206 0.42 -12.58 -22.25
C ARG A 206 0.92 -12.97 -20.87
N TYR A 207 0.03 -12.98 -19.85
CA TYR A 207 0.35 -13.24 -18.46
C TYR A 207 -0.61 -14.27 -17.84
N PRO A 208 -0.53 -15.54 -18.25
CA PRO A 208 -1.48 -16.58 -17.81
C PRO A 208 -1.46 -16.82 -16.30
N GLU A 209 -0.30 -16.68 -15.65
CA GLU A 209 -0.19 -16.86 -14.20
C GLU A 209 -0.87 -15.74 -13.43
N ILE A 210 -0.87 -14.51 -13.95
CA ILE A 210 -1.65 -13.40 -13.39
C ILE A 210 -3.16 -13.69 -13.50
N ALA A 211 -3.61 -14.25 -14.62
CA ALA A 211 -5.02 -14.63 -14.76
C ALA A 211 -5.45 -15.69 -13.73
N LYS A 212 -4.59 -16.69 -13.47
CA LYS A 212 -4.82 -17.69 -12.40
C LYS A 212 -4.85 -17.04 -11.02
N ALA A 213 -3.88 -16.16 -10.72
CA ALA A 213 -3.82 -15.44 -9.45
C ALA A 213 -5.07 -14.58 -9.21
N LEU A 214 -5.54 -13.85 -10.22
CA LEU A 214 -6.77 -13.05 -10.14
C LEU A 214 -8.03 -13.90 -9.91
N ALA A 215 -8.09 -15.12 -10.45
CA ALA A 215 -9.24 -16.00 -10.30
C ALA A 215 -9.48 -16.41 -8.84
N ILE A 216 -8.40 -16.58 -8.06
CA ILE A 216 -8.43 -16.99 -6.64
C ILE A 216 -8.11 -15.84 -5.68
N ARG A 217 -7.97 -14.61 -6.19
CA ARG A 217 -7.62 -13.43 -5.39
C ARG A 217 -8.53 -13.21 -4.17
N HIS A 218 -9.83 -13.49 -4.32
CA HIS A 218 -10.79 -13.33 -3.23
C HIS A 218 -10.55 -14.36 -2.12
N GLU A 219 -10.18 -15.58 -2.46
CA GLU A 219 -9.89 -16.64 -1.49
C GLU A 219 -8.61 -16.32 -0.71
N ARG A 220 -7.54 -15.92 -1.43
CA ARG A 220 -6.27 -15.50 -0.82
C ARG A 220 -6.46 -14.33 0.14
N TYR A 221 -7.18 -13.30 -0.30
CA TYR A 221 -7.48 -12.13 0.51
C TYR A 221 -8.22 -12.52 1.81
N ASN A 222 -9.28 -13.31 1.71
CA ASN A 222 -10.07 -13.69 2.87
C ASN A 222 -9.27 -14.58 3.84
N ALA A 223 -8.43 -15.48 3.31
CA ALA A 223 -7.55 -16.29 4.13
C ALA A 223 -6.49 -15.44 4.86
N GLU A 224 -5.93 -14.44 4.19
CA GLU A 224 -4.97 -13.50 4.79
C GLU A 224 -5.62 -12.67 5.91
N MET A 225 -6.81 -12.10 5.68
CA MET A 225 -7.55 -11.36 6.71
C MET A 225 -7.86 -12.24 7.94
N LEU A 226 -8.14 -13.53 7.74
CA LEU A 226 -8.33 -14.47 8.84
C LEU A 226 -7.04 -14.72 9.63
N ARG A 227 -5.88 -14.81 8.97
CA ARG A 227 -4.59 -14.94 9.66
C ARG A 227 -4.25 -13.70 10.48
N ILE A 228 -4.48 -12.51 9.93
CA ILE A 228 -4.30 -11.24 10.65
C ILE A 228 -5.20 -11.19 11.89
N ALA A 229 -6.49 -11.55 11.76
CA ALA A 229 -7.42 -11.58 12.87
C ALA A 229 -6.97 -12.54 13.99
N ARG A 230 -6.49 -13.74 13.62
CA ARG A 230 -5.95 -14.70 14.59
C ARG A 230 -4.68 -14.20 15.30
N SER A 231 -3.81 -13.50 14.57
CA SER A 231 -2.62 -12.87 15.19
C SER A 231 -3.01 -11.72 16.11
N GLU A 232 -4.10 -10.99 15.82
CA GLU A 232 -4.64 -9.98 16.73
C GLU A 232 -5.23 -10.62 18.00
N GLU A 233 -6.00 -11.69 17.89
CA GLU A 233 -6.51 -12.48 19.02
C GLU A 233 -5.39 -13.05 19.88
N ALA A 234 -4.26 -13.44 19.27
CA ALA A 234 -3.07 -13.93 19.96
C ALA A 234 -2.21 -12.81 20.60
N GLY A 235 -2.56 -11.54 20.41
CA GLY A 235 -1.78 -10.40 20.87
C GLY A 235 -0.49 -10.13 20.10
N GLU A 236 -0.31 -10.77 18.92
CA GLU A 236 0.82 -10.55 18.03
C GLU A 236 0.60 -9.36 17.09
N ALA A 237 -0.64 -8.97 16.84
CA ALA A 237 -1.01 -7.86 15.97
C ALA A 237 -1.98 -6.90 16.65
N LEU A 238 -1.94 -5.62 16.19
CA LEU A 238 -2.93 -4.59 16.48
C LEU A 238 -3.42 -4.03 15.14
N VAL A 239 -4.73 -4.09 14.90
CA VAL A 239 -5.30 -3.71 13.62
C VAL A 239 -6.02 -2.36 13.71
N LEU A 240 -5.66 -1.44 12.82
CA LEU A 240 -6.40 -0.21 12.53
C LEU A 240 -7.19 -0.40 11.23
N ALA A 241 -8.48 -0.18 11.28
CA ALA A 241 -9.36 -0.34 10.13
C ALA A 241 -10.52 0.67 10.20
N PRO A 242 -11.01 1.16 9.06
CA PRO A 242 -12.21 1.99 9.09
C PRO A 242 -13.40 1.19 9.66
N ARG A 243 -14.23 1.84 10.49
CA ARG A 243 -15.42 1.20 11.09
C ARG A 243 -16.49 0.89 10.05
N GLU A 244 -16.60 1.77 9.06
CA GLU A 244 -17.54 1.68 7.95
C GLU A 244 -16.80 1.75 6.59
N PRO A 245 -17.41 1.27 5.49
CA PRO A 245 -16.82 1.41 4.17
C PRO A 245 -16.54 2.88 3.83
N LEU A 246 -15.30 3.17 3.43
CA LEU A 246 -14.91 4.53 3.02
C LEU A 246 -15.64 4.92 1.72
N ASP A 247 -16.26 6.11 1.71
CA ASP A 247 -16.91 6.69 0.51
C ASP A 247 -15.87 7.27 -0.46
N VAL A 248 -14.96 6.40 -0.92
CA VAL A 248 -13.88 6.77 -1.85
C VAL A 248 -13.79 5.74 -2.96
N LYS A 249 -13.85 6.19 -4.20
CA LYS A 249 -13.63 5.36 -5.39
C LYS A 249 -12.13 5.02 -5.54
N ARG A 250 -11.81 4.03 -6.40
CA ARG A 250 -10.40 3.69 -6.69
C ARG A 250 -9.64 4.82 -7.38
N SER A 251 -10.31 5.54 -8.27
CA SER A 251 -9.84 6.76 -8.91
C SER A 251 -10.76 7.91 -8.48
N GLU A 252 -10.57 8.39 -7.25
CA GLU A 252 -11.39 9.47 -6.70
C GLU A 252 -10.87 10.83 -7.18
N HIS A 253 -11.79 11.68 -7.63
CA HIS A 253 -11.51 13.03 -8.12
C HIS A 253 -12.07 14.13 -7.20
N ASP A 254 -12.79 13.76 -6.14
CA ASP A 254 -13.32 14.70 -5.15
C ASP A 254 -12.32 14.87 -4.00
N PRO A 255 -11.65 16.05 -3.87
CA PRO A 255 -10.67 16.30 -2.83
C PRO A 255 -11.26 16.25 -1.42
N GLU A 256 -12.57 16.53 -1.26
CA GLU A 256 -13.23 16.46 0.05
C GLU A 256 -13.49 15.01 0.47
N LYS A 257 -13.76 14.12 -0.47
CA LYS A 257 -13.83 12.67 -0.17
C LYS A 257 -12.48 12.12 0.25
N LEU A 258 -11.41 12.54 -0.43
CA LEU A 258 -10.05 12.17 -0.05
C LEU A 258 -9.72 12.66 1.38
N GLN A 259 -10.10 13.92 1.70
CA GLN A 259 -9.91 14.48 3.02
C GLN A 259 -10.68 13.69 4.09
N ARG A 260 -11.97 13.40 3.86
CA ARG A 260 -12.77 12.63 4.83
C ARG A 260 -12.18 11.24 5.10
N ALA A 261 -11.68 10.55 4.08
CA ALA A 261 -11.02 9.26 4.27
C ALA A 261 -9.73 9.39 5.10
N TYR A 262 -8.94 10.43 4.85
CA TYR A 262 -7.76 10.77 5.64
C TYR A 262 -8.13 11.09 7.11
N ASP A 263 -9.11 11.95 7.32
CA ASP A 263 -9.55 12.34 8.66
C ASP A 263 -10.08 11.16 9.47
N THR A 264 -10.75 10.21 8.80
CA THR A 264 -11.19 8.94 9.41
C THR A 264 -10.00 8.13 9.91
N GLY A 265 -8.93 8.01 9.11
CA GLY A 265 -7.71 7.32 9.52
C GLY A 265 -6.98 8.03 10.67
N ALA A 266 -6.89 9.35 10.60
CA ALA A 266 -6.28 10.14 11.67
C ALA A 266 -7.06 10.04 12.99
N ALA A 267 -8.39 10.02 12.93
CA ALA A 267 -9.23 9.84 14.11
C ALA A 267 -9.04 8.46 14.75
N GLU A 268 -9.05 7.39 13.95
CA GLU A 268 -8.83 6.00 14.43
C GLU A 268 -7.45 5.86 15.09
N ALA A 269 -6.41 6.45 14.49
CA ALA A 269 -5.06 6.40 15.05
C ALA A 269 -4.93 7.18 16.36
N ARG A 270 -5.57 8.35 16.47
CA ARG A 270 -5.56 9.14 17.71
C ARG A 270 -6.30 8.42 18.84
N GLU A 271 -7.45 7.82 18.55
CA GLU A 271 -8.23 7.05 19.53
C GLU A 271 -7.42 5.87 20.09
N LYS A 272 -6.63 5.22 19.24
CA LYS A 272 -5.84 4.03 19.61
C LYS A 272 -4.38 4.32 19.99
N LEU A 273 -3.99 5.57 20.07
CA LEU A 273 -2.57 5.93 20.22
C LEU A 273 -1.91 5.34 21.48
N ASP A 274 -2.61 5.37 22.60
CA ASP A 274 -2.10 4.82 23.86
C ASP A 274 -2.03 3.29 23.82
N GLU A 275 -3.01 2.64 23.20
CA GLU A 275 -3.00 1.19 22.94
C GLU A 275 -1.81 0.78 22.06
N ILE A 276 -1.56 1.54 20.98
CA ILE A 276 -0.43 1.31 20.06
C ILE A 276 0.89 1.47 20.80
N ARG A 277 1.05 2.53 21.60
CA ARG A 277 2.26 2.76 22.41
C ARG A 277 2.50 1.63 23.39
N ALA A 278 1.47 1.23 24.13
CA ALA A 278 1.56 0.10 25.06
C ALA A 278 1.94 -1.20 24.34
N PHE A 279 1.31 -1.47 23.19
CA PHE A 279 1.60 -2.63 22.35
C PHE A 279 3.07 -2.65 21.91
N LEU A 280 3.62 -1.53 21.44
CA LEU A 280 5.01 -1.41 20.98
C LEU A 280 6.02 -1.43 22.13
N GLN A 281 5.67 -0.91 23.30
CA GLN A 281 6.55 -0.95 24.49
C GLN A 281 6.72 -2.36 25.04
N GLN A 282 5.67 -3.18 25.04
CA GLN A 282 5.77 -4.59 25.45
C GLN A 282 6.78 -5.37 24.60
N SER A 283 6.97 -5.00 23.33
CA SER A 283 7.96 -5.64 22.45
C SER A 283 9.41 -5.35 22.81
N LYS A 284 9.68 -4.26 23.53
CA LYS A 284 11.04 -3.88 23.98
C LYS A 284 11.44 -4.52 25.32
N LEU A 285 10.48 -5.08 26.05
CA LEU A 285 10.69 -5.68 27.38
C LEU A 285 10.87 -7.20 27.35
N LEU A 286 10.57 -7.84 26.23
CA LEU A 286 10.73 -9.27 25.95
C LEU A 286 11.87 -9.50 24.95
#